data_26f122cba490df4d2650d72d9d71c21a
#
_entry.id   26f122cba490df4d2650d72d9d71c21a
#
_cell.length_a   1.000
_cell.length_b   1.000
_cell.length_c   1.000
_cell.angle_alpha   90.00
_cell.angle_beta   90.00
_cell.angle_gamma   90.00
#
_symmetry.space_group_name_H-M   'P 1'
#
loop_
_entity.id
_entity.type
_entity.pdbx_description
1 polymer ?
#
loop_
_entity_poly.entity_id
_entity_poly.type
_entity_poly.pdbx_seq_one_letter_code
_entity_poly.pdbx_strand_id
1 'polypeptide(L)'
;PYTTLFRSAFYLYDEYPMELVENTWEFKDINPIYAASTDMNGRFFSKVSLPAYLKKVWLVTDNVLVVSPVELELLSDGLTFNYVDYKAQLSADGRSRAVMGGVSYPDGYDVLGNWNENGVPDYLLPEKLDIPGAFLERCSNLSRSIVVDNRNLLERFPELRTSGSNDMVITKSTGLVATYFNFSSTTWEDMVAYYTYKEGESVDMATIKKTILIPRSSRNAPKSLVGEQIKLKYWNKEQSKYEDEFPQGTHIGWILLGMGFGKEKGVFPRYSNPAYNDNKEQRSVLLSDPELDNCFFMAMEDNVDMRFNDVQFAIMASASSSVEPTPNIPDEVNKGEISYVVKGSLAYEDNWPDKNDYDMNDVVIYYSSTVVKDKSSNALVRTTTTFTPMNDGATYTNGFGFQLDYVGKEHIDLVQVSQEGNVIGKNFEPGIEKPVLILFSDIKPVLKKPVTVVIGFKKYDKVSDMDAYPPYNSFIFVNKRSHEVHLSGYKPTSVADESLRGTGSD
;
A
#
# COMPACT_ATOMS: atom_id res chain seq x y z
N PRO A 1 22.57 8.70 -4.57
CA PRO A 1 21.69 7.63 -5.02
C PRO A 1 21.33 6.80 -3.80
N TYR A 2 20.02 6.70 -3.50
CA TYR A 2 19.55 5.85 -2.42
C TYR A 2 19.69 4.40 -2.86
N THR A 3 20.62 3.69 -2.30
CA THR A 3 20.79 2.24 -2.51
C THR A 3 20.06 1.43 -1.45
N THR A 4 18.90 1.88 -1.01
CA THR A 4 18.01 1.06 -0.19
C THR A 4 17.32 0.03 -1.08
N LEU A 5 18.04 -1.07 -1.30
CA LEU A 5 17.58 -2.17 -2.13
C LEU A 5 16.55 -2.99 -1.36
N PHE A 6 15.28 -2.72 -1.57
CA PHE A 6 14.19 -3.57 -1.10
C PHE A 6 13.02 -3.53 -2.10
N ARG A 7 12.21 -4.58 -2.06
CA ARG A 7 11.03 -4.69 -2.92
C ARG A 7 9.92 -3.79 -2.40
N SER A 8 9.36 -2.98 -3.27
CA SER A 8 8.20 -2.14 -2.96
C SER A 8 6.98 -2.65 -3.70
N ALA A 9 5.91 -2.96 -3.00
CA ALA A 9 4.64 -3.19 -3.65
C ALA A 9 4.06 -1.87 -4.15
N PHE A 10 3.36 -1.94 -5.27
CA PHE A 10 2.59 -0.83 -5.81
C PHE A 10 1.25 -1.31 -6.36
N TYR A 11 0.31 -0.38 -6.39
CA TYR A 11 -1.08 -0.60 -6.74
C TYR A 11 -1.52 0.47 -7.72
N LEU A 12 -2.23 0.09 -8.77
CA LEU A 12 -2.84 1.02 -9.70
C LEU A 12 -4.35 1.07 -9.45
N TYR A 13 -4.89 2.28 -9.41
CA TYR A 13 -6.32 2.53 -9.25
C TYR A 13 -6.82 3.33 -10.46
N ASP A 14 -8.04 3.10 -10.89
CA ASP A 14 -8.70 3.81 -11.98
C ASP A 14 -9.34 5.14 -11.54
N GLU A 15 -9.49 5.34 -10.23
CA GLU A 15 -9.89 6.61 -9.63
C GLU A 15 -8.96 7.00 -8.46
N TYR A 16 -9.06 8.24 -8.00
CA TYR A 16 -8.29 8.71 -6.85
C TYR A 16 -8.66 7.90 -5.59
N PRO A 17 -7.69 7.18 -4.99
CA PRO A 17 -7.99 6.15 -4.00
C PRO A 17 -8.24 6.66 -2.59
N MET A 18 -8.21 7.97 -2.36
CA MET A 18 -8.38 8.54 -1.02
C MET A 18 -9.56 9.48 -0.97
N GLU A 19 -10.16 9.63 0.20
CA GLU A 19 -11.21 10.58 0.50
C GLU A 19 -10.94 11.28 1.84
N LEU A 20 -11.52 12.45 2.00
CA LEU A 20 -11.42 13.21 3.24
C LEU A 20 -12.63 12.89 4.12
N VAL A 21 -12.39 12.23 5.25
CA VAL A 21 -13.38 11.93 6.27
C VAL A 21 -13.07 12.81 7.48
N GLU A 22 -13.97 13.72 7.82
CA GLU A 22 -13.74 14.75 8.84
C GLU A 22 -12.47 15.58 8.55
N ASN A 23 -11.37 15.35 9.21
CA ASN A 23 -10.08 16.04 8.98
C ASN A 23 -8.95 15.07 8.62
N THR A 24 -9.28 13.81 8.36
CA THR A 24 -8.32 12.75 8.08
C THR A 24 -8.52 12.20 6.68
N TRP A 25 -7.43 12.03 5.94
CA TRP A 25 -7.45 11.37 4.64
C TRP A 25 -7.43 9.85 4.83
N GLU A 26 -8.46 9.20 4.31
CA GLU A 26 -8.63 7.75 4.38
C GLU A 26 -8.59 7.12 3.00
N PHE A 27 -8.21 5.85 2.91
CA PHE A 27 -8.40 5.08 1.70
C PHE A 27 -9.88 4.76 1.53
N LYS A 28 -10.39 5.00 0.32
CA LYS A 28 -11.72 4.54 -0.08
C LYS A 28 -11.79 3.01 -0.05
N ASP A 29 -12.98 2.48 0.16
CA ASP A 29 -13.25 1.04 0.02
C ASP A 29 -13.33 0.64 -1.47
N ILE A 30 -12.20 0.78 -2.17
CA ILE A 30 -12.04 0.40 -3.56
C ILE A 30 -10.85 -0.53 -3.76
N ASN A 31 -10.96 -1.41 -4.73
CA ASN A 31 -9.88 -2.34 -5.04
C ASN A 31 -8.95 -1.75 -6.12
N PRO A 32 -7.63 -2.00 -6.04
CA PRO A 32 -6.75 -1.70 -7.16
C PRO A 32 -7.12 -2.55 -8.38
N ILE A 33 -6.94 -1.99 -9.56
CA ILE A 33 -7.13 -2.68 -10.85
C ILE A 33 -5.88 -3.45 -11.27
N TYR A 34 -4.73 -3.20 -10.65
CA TYR A 34 -3.49 -3.94 -10.81
C TYR A 34 -2.61 -3.79 -9.58
N ALA A 35 -1.86 -4.83 -9.25
CA ALA A 35 -0.83 -4.81 -8.20
C ALA A 35 0.39 -5.63 -8.59
N ALA A 36 1.56 -5.14 -8.25
CA ALA A 36 2.82 -5.83 -8.41
C ALA A 36 3.88 -5.33 -7.42
N SER A 37 5.05 -5.96 -7.41
CA SER A 37 6.22 -5.50 -6.66
C SER A 37 7.38 -5.23 -7.61
N THR A 38 8.24 -4.29 -7.24
CA THR A 38 9.52 -4.08 -7.90
C THR A 38 10.48 -5.25 -7.63
N ASP A 39 11.55 -5.34 -8.39
CA ASP A 39 12.70 -6.16 -8.03
C ASP A 39 13.49 -5.52 -6.87
N MET A 40 14.59 -6.16 -6.44
CA MET A 40 15.46 -5.62 -5.38
C MET A 40 16.16 -4.33 -5.76
N ASN A 41 16.18 -3.94 -7.05
CA ASN A 41 16.72 -2.66 -7.53
C ASN A 41 15.65 -1.58 -7.65
N GLY A 42 14.43 -1.83 -7.17
CA GLY A 42 13.30 -0.92 -7.27
C GLY A 42 12.73 -0.79 -8.69
N ARG A 43 12.94 -1.78 -9.55
CA ARG A 43 12.49 -1.78 -10.95
C ARG A 43 11.35 -2.75 -11.15
N PHE A 44 10.44 -2.37 -12.04
CA PHE A 44 9.38 -3.23 -12.55
C PHE A 44 9.21 -3.01 -14.04
N PHE A 45 9.11 -4.08 -14.78
CA PHE A 45 8.81 -4.05 -16.21
C PHE A 45 7.92 -5.25 -16.56
N SER A 46 6.75 -4.99 -17.09
CA SER A 46 5.83 -6.03 -17.54
C SER A 46 4.82 -5.47 -18.54
N LYS A 47 4.15 -6.38 -19.25
CA LYS A 47 2.90 -6.07 -19.96
C LYS A 47 1.75 -6.19 -18.97
N VAL A 48 0.87 -5.21 -18.95
CA VAL A 48 -0.30 -5.17 -18.06
C VAL A 48 -1.53 -4.89 -18.90
N SER A 49 -2.57 -5.70 -18.72
CA SER A 49 -3.86 -5.46 -19.37
C SER A 49 -4.67 -4.48 -18.51
N LEU A 50 -4.97 -3.32 -19.08
CA LEU A 50 -5.81 -2.31 -18.45
C LEU A 50 -7.04 -2.03 -19.34
N PRO A 51 -8.18 -1.62 -18.75
CA PRO A 51 -9.36 -1.23 -19.52
C PRO A 51 -9.06 -0.13 -20.55
N ALA A 52 -9.43 -0.34 -21.80
CA ALA A 52 -9.07 0.54 -22.91
C ALA A 52 -9.67 1.97 -22.82
N TYR A 53 -10.67 2.18 -21.99
CA TYR A 53 -11.25 3.50 -21.75
C TYR A 53 -10.41 4.38 -20.82
N LEU A 54 -9.49 3.81 -20.07
CA LEU A 54 -8.67 4.56 -19.13
C LEU A 54 -7.70 5.48 -19.86
N LYS A 55 -7.59 6.71 -19.38
CA LYS A 55 -6.63 7.72 -19.84
C LYS A 55 -5.54 7.98 -18.83
N LYS A 56 -5.82 7.68 -17.57
CA LYS A 56 -4.90 7.85 -16.44
C LYS A 56 -5.16 6.80 -15.38
N VAL A 57 -4.18 6.60 -14.52
CA VAL A 57 -4.25 5.76 -13.32
C VAL A 57 -3.61 6.47 -12.14
N TRP A 58 -3.96 6.04 -10.94
CA TRP A 58 -3.34 6.50 -9.70
C TRP A 58 -2.43 5.40 -9.16
N LEU A 59 -1.14 5.72 -9.06
CA LEU A 59 -0.15 4.82 -8.46
C LEU A 59 -0.04 5.08 -6.97
N VAL A 60 -0.24 4.03 -6.18
CA VAL A 60 0.01 3.99 -4.73
C VAL A 60 1.10 2.96 -4.46
N THR A 61 2.00 3.25 -3.53
CA THR A 61 3.01 2.30 -3.07
C THR A 61 3.02 2.19 -1.56
N ASP A 62 3.45 1.04 -1.04
CA ASP A 62 3.69 0.85 0.38
C ASP A 62 5.05 1.43 0.85
N ASN A 63 5.90 1.87 -0.07
CA ASN A 63 7.21 2.41 0.26
C ASN A 63 7.12 3.78 0.94
N VAL A 64 7.49 3.86 2.22
CA VAL A 64 7.45 5.08 3.04
C VAL A 64 8.34 6.22 2.54
N LEU A 65 9.30 5.93 1.67
CA LEU A 65 10.18 6.94 1.05
C LEU A 65 9.70 7.40 -0.34
N VAL A 66 8.56 6.90 -0.81
CA VAL A 66 8.00 7.24 -2.13
C VAL A 66 6.68 7.98 -1.96
N VAL A 67 6.62 9.19 -2.50
CA VAL A 67 5.39 9.99 -2.51
C VAL A 67 4.29 9.24 -3.28
N SER A 68 3.12 9.07 -2.69
CA SER A 68 1.92 8.51 -3.32
C SER A 68 0.64 9.02 -2.63
N PRO A 69 -0.54 9.02 -3.26
CA PRO A 69 -0.79 8.63 -4.64
C PRO A 69 -0.19 9.57 -5.67
N VAL A 70 0.18 9.03 -6.85
CA VAL A 70 0.67 9.80 -8.00
C VAL A 70 -0.25 9.55 -9.20
N GLU A 71 -0.72 10.61 -9.84
CA GLU A 71 -1.47 10.51 -11.10
C GLU A 71 -0.49 10.23 -12.25
N LEU A 72 -0.78 9.24 -13.07
CA LEU A 72 0.02 8.85 -14.22
C LEU A 72 -0.85 8.76 -15.46
N GLU A 73 -0.45 9.44 -16.54
CA GLU A 73 -1.14 9.37 -17.83
C GLU A 73 -0.77 8.08 -18.58
N LEU A 74 -1.77 7.45 -19.21
CA LEU A 74 -1.58 6.30 -20.07
C LEU A 74 -1.36 6.77 -21.51
N LEU A 75 -0.16 6.55 -22.02
CA LEU A 75 0.21 6.86 -23.39
C LEU A 75 0.00 5.65 -24.31
N SER A 76 -0.07 5.89 -25.61
CA SER A 76 -0.28 4.84 -26.63
C SER A 76 0.82 3.78 -26.66
N ASP A 77 2.03 4.14 -26.23
CA ASP A 77 3.21 3.28 -26.17
C ASP A 77 3.47 2.69 -24.78
N GLY A 78 2.63 3.00 -23.79
CA GLY A 78 2.70 2.47 -22.45
C GLY A 78 2.73 3.50 -21.34
N LEU A 79 3.12 3.05 -20.16
CA LEU A 79 3.27 3.83 -18.94
C LEU A 79 4.71 3.70 -18.43
N THR A 80 5.37 4.84 -18.22
CA THR A 80 6.69 4.89 -17.60
C THR A 80 6.66 5.84 -16.41
N PHE A 81 7.16 5.39 -15.28
CA PHE A 81 7.31 6.19 -14.06
C PHE A 81 8.71 6.03 -13.48
N ASN A 82 9.41 7.15 -13.29
CA ASN A 82 10.72 7.20 -12.63
C ASN A 82 10.61 8.11 -11.40
N TYR A 83 10.69 7.50 -10.20
CA TYR A 83 10.55 8.25 -8.96
C TYR A 83 11.69 9.26 -8.74
N VAL A 84 12.91 8.98 -9.21
CA VAL A 84 14.05 9.92 -9.06
C VAL A 84 13.78 11.22 -9.81
N ASP A 85 13.29 11.11 -11.05
CA ASP A 85 12.93 12.28 -11.87
C ASP A 85 11.72 13.02 -11.27
N TYR A 86 10.71 12.28 -10.82
CA TYR A 86 9.54 12.85 -10.15
C TYR A 86 9.93 13.61 -8.87
N LYS A 87 10.78 13.02 -8.02
CA LYS A 87 11.26 13.68 -6.81
C LYS A 87 12.10 14.94 -7.12
N ALA A 88 12.89 14.92 -8.19
CA ALA A 88 13.64 16.09 -8.64
C ALA A 88 12.70 17.25 -9.03
N GLN A 89 11.59 16.97 -9.71
CA GLN A 89 10.56 17.96 -10.03
C GLN A 89 9.92 18.53 -8.75
N LEU A 90 9.50 17.69 -7.81
CA LEU A 90 8.95 18.14 -6.52
C LEU A 90 9.94 19.05 -5.76
N SER A 91 11.24 18.72 -5.83
CA SER A 91 12.28 19.51 -5.17
C SER A 91 12.53 20.85 -5.89
N ALA A 92 12.37 20.91 -7.20
CA ALA A 92 12.48 22.15 -7.97
C ALA A 92 11.31 23.09 -7.65
N ASP A 93 10.09 22.57 -7.58
CA ASP A 93 8.90 23.34 -7.23
C ASP A 93 8.97 23.87 -5.79
N GLY A 94 9.52 23.09 -4.85
CA GLY A 94 9.68 23.47 -3.43
C GLY A 94 10.86 24.44 -3.18
N ARG A 95 11.81 24.57 -4.09
CA ARG A 95 12.98 25.47 -3.98
C ARG A 95 12.76 26.88 -4.51
N SER A 96 11.56 27.20 -5.03
CA SER A 96 11.31 28.55 -5.53
C SER A 96 11.44 29.58 -4.40
N ARG A 97 12.53 30.32 -4.41
CA ARG A 97 12.82 31.61 -3.71
C ARG A 97 12.06 31.92 -2.40
N ALA A 98 11.70 30.90 -1.62
CA ALA A 98 11.05 31.13 -0.33
C ALA A 98 12.03 31.79 0.62
N VAL A 99 11.60 32.88 1.25
CA VAL A 99 12.38 33.56 2.27
C VAL A 99 12.46 32.65 3.48
N MET A 100 13.68 32.39 3.98
CA MET A 100 13.88 31.62 5.21
C MET A 100 13.49 32.46 6.42
N GLY A 101 12.70 31.89 7.33
CA GLY A 101 12.23 32.56 8.54
C GLY A 101 10.90 33.29 8.35
N GLY A 102 10.35 33.79 9.44
CA GLY A 102 9.11 34.57 9.46
C GLY A 102 7.81 33.78 9.59
N VAL A 103 7.86 32.44 9.66
CA VAL A 103 6.71 31.61 9.99
C VAL A 103 6.61 31.46 11.51
N SER A 104 5.48 31.84 12.08
CA SER A 104 5.22 31.70 13.52
C SER A 104 5.22 30.23 13.95
N TYR A 105 5.64 29.98 15.17
CA TYR A 105 5.63 28.67 15.82
C TYR A 105 5.26 28.84 17.30
N PRO A 106 4.90 27.75 18.02
CA PRO A 106 4.41 27.86 19.38
C PRO A 106 5.40 28.48 20.36
N ASP A 107 4.89 29.36 21.21
CA ASP A 107 5.64 29.98 22.29
C ASP A 107 6.25 28.93 23.23
N GLY A 108 7.48 29.18 23.71
CA GLY A 108 8.19 28.30 24.64
C GLY A 108 8.86 27.09 24.01
N TYR A 109 9.02 27.09 22.68
CA TYR A 109 9.82 26.11 21.93
C TYR A 109 11.05 26.79 21.33
N ASP A 110 12.16 26.05 21.31
CA ASP A 110 13.38 26.40 20.60
C ASP A 110 13.39 25.77 19.21
N VAL A 111 14.29 26.20 18.36
CA VAL A 111 14.46 25.73 17.00
C VAL A 111 15.91 25.32 16.73
N LEU A 112 16.13 24.35 15.84
CA LEU A 112 17.46 23.94 15.39
C LEU A 112 18.05 24.89 14.34
N GLY A 113 17.19 25.60 13.63
CA GLY A 113 17.51 26.57 12.55
C GLY A 113 16.24 27.23 12.06
N ASN A 114 16.22 27.67 10.81
CA ASN A 114 15.05 28.30 10.19
C ASN A 114 14.36 27.34 9.21
N TRP A 115 13.17 27.73 8.79
CA TRP A 115 12.44 27.08 7.69
C TRP A 115 11.73 28.13 6.84
N ASN A 116 11.40 27.75 5.62
CA ASN A 116 10.67 28.62 4.72
C ASN A 116 9.16 28.60 4.99
N GLU A 117 8.42 29.43 4.26
CA GLU A 117 6.95 29.54 4.36
C GLU A 117 6.20 28.20 4.18
N ASN A 118 6.81 27.22 3.51
CA ASN A 118 6.26 25.89 3.29
C ASN A 118 6.69 24.88 4.36
N GLY A 119 7.51 25.26 5.35
CA GLY A 119 8.01 24.39 6.40
C GLY A 119 9.23 23.55 6.03
N VAL A 120 9.94 23.89 4.93
CA VAL A 120 11.19 23.20 4.58
C VAL A 120 12.34 23.80 5.39
N PRO A 121 13.00 23.00 6.28
CA PRO A 121 14.06 23.50 7.14
C PRO A 121 15.40 23.69 6.43
N ASP A 122 16.24 24.59 6.93
CA ASP A 122 17.61 24.81 6.46
C ASP A 122 18.65 23.88 7.10
N TYR A 123 18.20 23.07 8.08
CA TYR A 123 19.03 22.12 8.82
C TYR A 123 18.83 20.64 8.38
N LEU A 124 18.35 20.42 7.15
CA LEU A 124 18.37 19.09 6.53
C LEU A 124 19.80 18.61 6.33
N LEU A 125 20.03 17.32 6.53
CA LEU A 125 21.35 16.74 6.28
C LEU A 125 21.68 16.84 4.77
N PRO A 126 22.82 17.47 4.41
CA PRO A 126 23.26 17.58 3.01
C PRO A 126 23.65 16.21 2.42
N GLU A 127 24.22 15.34 3.25
CA GLU A 127 24.55 13.96 2.92
C GLU A 127 23.71 13.05 3.78
N LYS A 128 22.88 12.24 3.13
CA LYS A 128 21.93 11.36 3.80
C LYS A 128 22.60 10.05 4.21
N LEU A 129 22.25 9.59 5.40
CA LEU A 129 22.63 8.26 5.86
C LEU A 129 21.81 7.20 5.12
N ASP A 130 22.45 6.10 4.77
CA ASP A 130 21.75 4.94 4.22
C ASP A 130 20.87 4.31 5.29
N ILE A 131 19.62 4.04 4.95
CA ILE A 131 18.68 3.35 5.83
C ILE A 131 18.63 1.89 5.39
N PRO A 132 18.79 0.92 6.31
CA PRO A 132 18.73 -0.50 5.95
C PRO A 132 17.41 -0.87 5.25
N GLY A 133 17.51 -1.55 4.10
CA GLY A 133 16.35 -1.91 3.28
C GLY A 133 15.34 -2.79 4.02
N ALA A 134 15.79 -3.74 4.84
CA ALA A 134 14.92 -4.59 5.64
C ALA A 134 14.12 -3.80 6.68
N PHE A 135 14.72 -2.79 7.31
CA PHE A 135 14.02 -1.89 8.21
C PHE A 135 12.97 -1.07 7.47
N LEU A 136 13.32 -0.49 6.33
CA LEU A 136 12.37 0.26 5.50
C LEU A 136 11.20 -0.61 5.01
N GLU A 137 11.47 -1.86 4.69
CA GLU A 137 10.42 -2.80 4.30
C GLU A 137 9.45 -3.04 5.47
N ARG A 138 9.94 -3.25 6.69
CA ARG A 138 9.10 -3.40 7.89
C ARG A 138 8.31 -2.14 8.21
N CYS A 139 8.94 -0.97 8.14
CA CYS A 139 8.26 0.31 8.30
C CYS A 139 7.15 0.51 7.25
N SER A 140 7.47 0.22 5.98
CA SER A 140 6.54 0.35 4.86
C SER A 140 5.32 -0.56 5.04
N ASN A 141 5.56 -1.79 5.46
CA ASN A 141 4.50 -2.76 5.72
C ASN A 141 3.60 -2.31 6.87
N LEU A 142 4.16 -1.87 7.99
CA LEU A 142 3.39 -1.37 9.13
C LEU A 142 2.60 -0.11 8.75
N SER A 143 3.25 0.88 8.14
CA SER A 143 2.61 2.12 7.71
C SER A 143 1.44 1.87 6.76
N ARG A 144 1.64 1.02 5.75
CA ARG A 144 0.57 0.62 4.83
C ARG A 144 -0.61 -0.01 5.58
N SER A 145 -0.30 -0.90 6.50
CA SER A 145 -1.28 -1.59 7.31
C SER A 145 -2.09 -0.63 8.21
N ILE A 146 -1.42 0.32 8.86
CA ILE A 146 -2.07 1.35 9.68
C ILE A 146 -3.05 2.16 8.82
N VAL A 147 -2.61 2.62 7.65
CA VAL A 147 -3.39 3.51 6.77
C VAL A 147 -4.58 2.79 6.12
N VAL A 148 -4.45 1.49 5.78
CA VAL A 148 -5.51 0.74 5.08
C VAL A 148 -6.53 0.14 6.03
N ASP A 149 -6.11 -0.27 7.22
CA ASP A 149 -6.98 -0.99 8.16
C ASP A 149 -8.01 -0.07 8.85
N ASN A 150 -7.75 1.22 8.95
CA ASN A 150 -8.64 2.20 9.60
C ASN A 150 -9.10 1.82 11.02
N ARG A 151 -8.33 1.00 11.74
CA ARG A 151 -8.61 0.60 13.13
C ARG A 151 -7.62 1.22 14.09
N ASN A 152 -8.04 1.38 15.34
CA ASN A 152 -7.17 1.74 16.44
C ASN A 152 -5.97 0.78 16.53
N LEU A 153 -4.76 1.33 16.43
CA LEU A 153 -3.52 0.54 16.40
C LEU A 153 -3.35 -0.29 17.68
N LEU A 154 -3.69 0.28 18.85
CA LEU A 154 -3.52 -0.38 20.15
C LEU A 154 -4.60 -1.43 20.44
N GLU A 155 -5.70 -1.44 19.70
CA GLU A 155 -6.67 -2.53 19.72
C GLU A 155 -6.22 -3.69 18.85
N ARG A 156 -5.60 -3.35 17.72
CA ARG A 156 -5.06 -4.32 16.79
C ARG A 156 -3.79 -5.02 17.31
N PHE A 157 -2.93 -4.26 17.99
CA PHE A 157 -1.67 -4.74 18.60
C PHE A 157 -1.66 -4.37 20.10
N PRO A 158 -2.38 -5.12 20.95
CA PRO A 158 -2.47 -4.80 22.38
C PRO A 158 -1.12 -4.80 23.11
N GLU A 159 -0.12 -5.53 22.58
CA GLU A 159 1.26 -5.57 23.09
C GLU A 159 2.01 -4.24 22.95
N LEU A 160 1.53 -3.33 22.10
CA LEU A 160 2.08 -1.99 21.96
C LEU A 160 1.57 -1.00 23.02
N ARG A 161 0.63 -1.43 23.86
CA ARG A 161 0.17 -0.63 24.99
C ARG A 161 1.27 -0.54 26.03
N THR A 162 1.50 0.66 26.51
CA THR A 162 2.41 0.91 27.64
C THR A 162 1.70 1.56 28.79
N SER A 163 2.06 1.16 30.02
CA SER A 163 1.67 1.87 31.25
C SER A 163 2.70 2.96 31.60
N GLY A 164 3.83 2.97 30.94
CA GLY A 164 4.91 3.94 31.09
C GLY A 164 4.99 4.91 29.95
N SER A 165 6.15 5.52 29.78
CA SER A 165 6.47 6.44 28.70
C SER A 165 6.90 5.69 27.43
N ASN A 166 6.63 6.28 26.27
CA ASN A 166 7.28 5.94 24.99
C ASN A 166 8.48 6.85 24.70
N ASP A 167 9.12 7.38 25.74
CA ASP A 167 10.35 8.16 25.61
C ASP A 167 11.51 7.25 25.22
N MET A 168 12.43 7.77 24.41
CA MET A 168 13.64 7.04 24.03
C MET A 168 14.70 7.20 25.13
N VAL A 169 15.27 6.10 25.61
CA VAL A 169 16.27 6.10 26.67
C VAL A 169 17.64 5.76 26.10
N ILE A 170 18.62 6.65 26.28
CA ILE A 170 19.97 6.49 25.77
C ILE A 170 20.82 5.71 26.78
N THR A 171 21.25 4.51 26.40
CA THR A 171 22.07 3.60 27.20
C THR A 171 23.56 3.76 26.96
N LYS A 172 23.95 4.39 25.83
CA LYS A 172 25.33 4.69 25.44
C LYS A 172 25.32 5.95 24.57
N SER A 173 26.34 6.83 24.72
CA SER A 173 26.40 8.07 23.92
C SER A 173 26.24 7.80 22.43
N THR A 174 25.36 8.54 21.78
CA THR A 174 24.99 8.33 20.37
C THR A 174 24.41 9.59 19.73
N GLY A 175 24.66 9.77 18.42
CA GLY A 175 23.92 10.72 17.59
C GLY A 175 22.63 10.07 17.08
N LEU A 176 21.64 10.91 16.83
CA LEU A 176 20.33 10.48 16.30
C LEU A 176 19.97 11.23 15.03
N VAL A 177 19.41 10.53 14.06
CA VAL A 177 18.91 11.09 12.80
C VAL A 177 17.47 10.65 12.58
N ALA A 178 16.57 11.63 12.37
CA ALA A 178 15.21 11.39 11.96
C ALA A 178 15.08 11.45 10.43
N THR A 179 14.25 10.59 9.86
CA THR A 179 13.95 10.56 8.42
C THR A 179 12.45 10.74 8.19
N TYR A 180 12.09 11.70 7.35
CA TYR A 180 10.70 11.93 6.96
C TYR A 180 10.13 10.77 6.14
N PHE A 181 8.95 10.30 6.53
CA PHE A 181 8.16 9.31 5.77
C PHE A 181 7.00 9.97 5.02
N ASN A 182 6.47 9.29 4.02
CA ASN A 182 5.33 9.75 3.22
C ASN A 182 3.98 9.47 3.90
N PHE A 183 3.91 9.44 5.23
CA PHE A 183 2.65 9.18 5.91
C PHE A 183 2.32 10.28 6.90
N SER A 184 1.38 11.11 6.46
CA SER A 184 0.56 11.95 7.31
C SER A 184 -0.84 11.94 6.70
N SER A 185 -1.83 11.48 7.44
CA SER A 185 -3.23 11.46 7.02
C SER A 185 -3.97 12.73 7.46
N THR A 186 -3.46 13.40 8.48
CA THR A 186 -4.10 14.60 9.03
C THR A 186 -4.06 15.80 8.08
N THR A 187 -5.12 16.61 8.10
CA THR A 187 -5.14 17.94 7.49
C THR A 187 -4.63 19.02 8.44
N TRP A 188 -4.38 18.69 9.70
CA TRP A 188 -3.78 19.60 10.64
C TRP A 188 -2.33 19.88 10.27
N GLU A 189 -1.93 21.12 10.48
CA GLU A 189 -0.57 21.58 10.17
C GLU A 189 0.31 21.37 11.41
N ASP A 190 0.72 20.13 11.63
CA ASP A 190 1.41 19.69 12.82
C ASP A 190 2.91 19.97 12.79
N MET A 191 3.50 20.01 13.97
CA MET A 191 4.95 20.05 14.17
C MET A 191 5.36 18.92 15.10
N VAL A 192 6.59 18.43 14.96
CA VAL A 192 7.19 17.50 15.92
C VAL A 192 8.29 18.21 16.68
N ALA A 193 8.25 18.09 18.02
CA ALA A 193 9.28 18.57 18.90
C ALA A 193 9.74 17.45 19.84
N TYR A 194 10.83 17.69 20.55
CA TYR A 194 11.35 16.80 21.59
C TYR A 194 11.88 17.62 22.78
N TYR A 195 12.01 16.96 23.92
CA TYR A 195 12.66 17.46 25.12
C TYR A 195 13.57 16.37 25.69
N THR A 196 14.54 16.78 26.52
CA THR A 196 15.47 15.84 27.14
C THR A 196 15.54 16.05 28.65
N TYR A 197 15.69 14.94 29.40
CA TYR A 197 15.87 14.94 30.83
C TYR A 197 16.74 13.75 31.25
N LYS A 198 17.21 13.74 32.49
CA LYS A 198 17.96 12.60 33.07
C LYS A 198 17.07 11.77 33.97
N GLU A 199 17.38 10.50 34.13
CA GLU A 199 16.69 9.65 35.08
C GLU A 199 16.65 10.27 36.47
N GLY A 200 15.46 10.30 37.10
CA GLY A 200 15.23 10.92 38.40
C GLY A 200 15.06 12.47 38.40
N GLU A 201 15.25 13.14 37.24
CA GLU A 201 14.90 14.53 37.10
C GLU A 201 13.36 14.73 37.08
N SER A 202 12.89 15.73 37.83
CA SER A 202 11.49 16.15 37.69
C SER A 202 11.30 16.90 36.39
N VAL A 203 10.35 16.47 35.59
CA VAL A 203 10.00 17.11 34.31
C VAL A 203 8.81 18.02 34.49
N ASP A 204 9.03 19.33 34.29
CA ASP A 204 7.97 20.33 34.23
C ASP A 204 7.81 20.84 32.80
N MET A 205 6.68 20.52 32.17
CA MET A 205 6.38 20.88 30.78
C MET A 205 6.29 22.41 30.56
N ALA A 206 6.13 23.23 31.62
CA ALA A 206 6.13 24.68 31.50
C ALA A 206 7.55 25.25 31.33
N THR A 207 8.56 24.59 31.88
CA THR A 207 9.92 25.14 31.97
C THR A 207 10.98 24.33 31.27
N ILE A 208 10.70 23.05 30.95
CA ILE A 208 11.66 22.20 30.22
C ILE A 208 11.90 22.78 28.84
N LYS A 209 13.16 22.70 28.40
CA LYS A 209 13.54 23.10 27.04
C LYS A 209 12.99 22.11 26.02
N LYS A 210 12.15 22.61 25.13
CA LYS A 210 11.53 21.85 24.04
C LYS A 210 12.07 22.35 22.70
N THR A 211 12.48 21.49 21.82
CA THR A 211 13.11 21.82 20.55
C THR A 211 12.30 21.28 19.39
N ILE A 212 11.89 22.15 18.46
CA ILE A 212 11.22 21.75 17.23
C ILE A 212 12.20 20.99 16.34
N LEU A 213 11.80 19.77 15.95
CA LEU A 213 12.56 18.90 15.06
C LEU A 213 12.00 18.96 13.62
N ILE A 214 10.69 18.73 13.48
CA ILE A 214 9.97 18.73 12.21
C ILE A 214 9.05 19.95 12.20
N PRO A 215 9.34 20.99 11.39
CA PRO A 215 8.57 22.22 11.40
C PRO A 215 7.16 22.07 10.85
N ARG A 216 6.93 21.15 9.92
CA ARG A 216 5.63 20.89 9.32
C ARG A 216 5.49 19.44 8.96
N SER A 217 4.46 18.80 9.49
CA SER A 217 4.03 17.46 9.17
C SER A 217 2.52 17.48 8.97
N SER A 218 2.10 17.30 7.74
CA SER A 218 0.68 17.22 7.36
C SER A 218 0.59 16.66 5.95
N ARG A 219 -0.60 16.32 5.51
CA ARG A 219 -0.81 15.95 4.12
C ARG A 219 -0.45 17.07 3.13
N ASN A 220 -0.52 18.32 3.59
CA ASN A 220 -0.19 19.51 2.80
C ASN A 220 1.29 19.90 2.88
N ALA A 221 2.08 19.22 3.71
CA ALA A 221 3.52 19.48 3.81
C ALA A 221 4.21 19.18 2.45
N PRO A 222 5.33 19.88 2.15
CA PRO A 222 6.04 19.69 0.90
C PRO A 222 6.46 18.25 0.69
N LYS A 223 6.02 17.66 -0.41
CA LYS A 223 6.36 16.27 -0.77
C LYS A 223 7.86 16.05 -1.01
N SER A 224 8.60 17.13 -1.27
CA SER A 224 10.07 17.11 -1.34
C SER A 224 10.74 16.67 -0.03
N LEU A 225 10.06 16.82 1.12
CA LEU A 225 10.59 16.41 2.43
C LEU A 225 10.65 14.89 2.60
N VAL A 226 9.87 14.11 1.89
CA VAL A 226 9.86 12.65 1.99
C VAL A 226 11.26 12.08 1.74
N GLY A 227 11.80 11.34 2.72
CA GLY A 227 13.15 10.80 2.71
C GLY A 227 14.26 11.83 3.00
N GLU A 228 13.91 13.08 3.35
CA GLU A 228 14.90 14.01 3.89
C GLU A 228 15.21 13.66 5.35
N GLN A 229 16.40 14.04 5.81
CA GLN A 229 16.93 13.68 7.12
C GLN A 229 17.30 14.90 7.95
N ILE A 230 17.05 14.81 9.24
CA ILE A 230 17.41 15.83 10.23
C ILE A 230 18.22 15.16 11.34
N LYS A 231 19.36 15.77 11.71
CA LYS A 231 20.12 15.36 12.88
C LYS A 231 19.52 16.02 14.13
N LEU A 232 19.15 15.20 15.12
CA LEU A 232 18.74 15.69 16.42
C LEU A 232 19.96 16.27 17.16
N LYS A 233 19.71 17.20 18.07
CA LYS A 233 20.76 17.85 18.89
C LYS A 233 20.41 17.74 20.37
N TYR A 234 21.40 17.38 21.17
CA TYR A 234 21.29 17.40 22.63
C TYR A 234 21.56 18.80 23.17
N TRP A 235 20.67 19.31 24.01
CA TRP A 235 20.92 20.57 24.71
C TRP A 235 21.74 20.32 25.97
N ASN A 236 23.01 20.71 25.95
CA ASN A 236 23.87 20.66 27.13
C ASN A 236 23.60 21.91 28.02
N LYS A 237 22.90 21.69 29.13
CA LYS A 237 22.52 22.78 30.08
C LYS A 237 23.72 23.50 30.67
N GLU A 238 24.81 22.77 30.98
CA GLU A 238 26.02 23.31 31.60
C GLU A 238 26.79 24.24 30.64
N GLN A 239 26.85 23.84 29.37
CA GLN A 239 27.59 24.57 28.35
C GLN A 239 26.70 25.55 27.57
N SER A 240 25.39 25.55 27.81
CA SER A 240 24.39 26.36 27.12
C SER A 240 24.51 26.27 25.59
N LYS A 241 24.73 25.05 25.07
CA LYS A 241 24.88 24.77 23.61
C LYS A 241 24.24 23.47 23.18
N TYR A 242 23.95 23.36 21.91
CA TYR A 242 23.57 22.10 21.28
C TYR A 242 24.80 21.26 20.93
N GLU A 243 24.72 19.95 21.19
CA GLU A 243 25.72 18.94 20.86
C GLU A 243 25.13 17.89 19.95
N ASP A 244 26.00 17.20 19.19
CA ASP A 244 25.61 16.22 18.19
C ASP A 244 25.27 14.84 18.76
N GLU A 245 25.72 14.59 19.99
CA GLU A 245 25.54 13.32 20.67
C GLU A 245 24.71 13.49 21.96
N PHE A 246 23.85 12.53 22.18
CA PHE A 246 23.09 12.40 23.42
C PHE A 246 23.88 11.56 24.41
N PRO A 247 24.24 12.07 25.58
CA PRO A 247 24.97 11.32 26.61
C PRO A 247 24.13 10.17 27.16
N GLN A 248 24.82 9.13 27.65
CA GLN A 248 24.19 8.03 28.40
C GLN A 248 23.28 8.56 29.53
N GLY A 249 22.16 7.85 29.77
CA GLY A 249 21.16 8.21 30.77
C GLY A 249 20.28 9.40 30.38
N THR A 250 20.32 9.83 29.10
CA THR A 250 19.38 10.84 28.59
C THR A 250 18.09 10.16 28.18
N HIS A 251 16.98 10.67 28.66
CA HIS A 251 15.64 10.37 28.18
C HIS A 251 15.21 11.44 27.16
N ILE A 252 14.61 11.03 26.07
CA ILE A 252 14.10 11.90 25.00
C ILE A 252 12.61 11.70 24.91
N GLY A 253 11.86 12.71 25.36
CA GLY A 253 10.42 12.75 25.22
C GLY A 253 10.03 13.46 23.91
N TRP A 254 8.98 12.99 23.28
CA TRP A 254 8.48 13.49 22.01
C TRP A 254 7.19 14.24 22.18
N ILE A 255 6.98 15.24 21.33
CA ILE A 255 5.78 16.08 21.35
C ILE A 255 5.27 16.23 19.91
N LEU A 256 4.04 15.83 19.67
CA LEU A 256 3.30 16.23 18.48
C LEU A 256 2.51 17.48 18.81
N LEU A 257 2.75 18.55 18.07
CA LEU A 257 2.10 19.83 18.25
C LEU A 257 0.98 19.96 17.20
N GLY A 258 -0.20 19.48 17.54
CA GLY A 258 -1.38 19.58 16.69
C GLY A 258 -1.66 21.04 16.34
N MET A 259 -1.77 21.33 15.03
CA MET A 259 -1.97 22.68 14.46
C MET A 259 -0.85 23.69 14.82
N GLY A 260 0.40 23.21 15.01
CA GLY A 260 1.51 24.06 15.48
C GLY A 260 2.13 24.96 14.41
N PHE A 261 2.15 24.53 13.14
CA PHE A 261 2.78 25.30 12.08
C PHE A 261 2.05 26.62 11.79
N GLY A 262 2.79 27.70 11.80
CA GLY A 262 2.23 29.05 11.56
C GLY A 262 1.45 29.65 12.72
N LYS A 263 1.52 29.06 13.92
CA LYS A 263 0.78 29.56 15.10
C LYS A 263 1.67 29.71 16.34
N GLU A 264 1.46 30.77 17.11
CA GLU A 264 2.11 31.01 18.40
C GLU A 264 1.30 30.40 19.56
N LYS A 265 -0.03 30.34 19.43
CA LYS A 265 -0.97 29.84 20.43
C LYS A 265 -2.08 29.02 19.83
N GLY A 266 -2.81 28.32 20.67
CA GLY A 266 -3.95 27.47 20.22
C GLY A 266 -3.51 26.16 19.60
N VAL A 267 -2.39 25.62 20.07
CA VAL A 267 -1.85 24.34 19.67
C VAL A 267 -2.29 23.23 20.63
N PHE A 268 -2.31 22.00 20.15
CA PHE A 268 -2.76 20.82 20.91
C PHE A 268 -1.58 19.85 21.08
N PRO A 269 -0.74 19.99 22.14
CA PRO A 269 0.40 19.12 22.34
C PRO A 269 -0.05 17.71 22.73
N ARG A 270 0.60 16.70 22.14
CA ARG A 270 0.48 15.29 22.48
C ARG A 270 1.87 14.74 22.80
N TYR A 271 2.02 14.16 23.96
CA TYR A 271 3.31 13.74 24.50
C TYR A 271 3.51 12.24 24.38
N SER A 272 4.76 11.80 24.19
CA SER A 272 5.15 10.40 24.25
C SER A 272 4.92 9.78 25.64
N ASN A 273 5.02 10.60 26.69
CA ASN A 273 4.66 10.18 28.04
C ASN A 273 3.16 10.42 28.29
N PRO A 274 2.34 9.36 28.43
CA PRO A 274 0.91 9.49 28.67
C PRO A 274 0.54 10.32 29.90
N ALA A 275 1.42 10.42 30.88
CA ALA A 275 1.16 11.20 32.12
C ALA A 275 0.89 12.69 31.82
N TYR A 276 1.36 13.20 30.69
CA TYR A 276 1.19 14.59 30.27
C TYR A 276 0.04 14.80 29.28
N ASN A 277 -0.62 13.72 28.85
CA ASN A 277 -1.78 13.78 27.96
C ASN A 277 -3.08 13.79 28.74
N ASP A 278 -4.13 14.35 28.13
CA ASP A 278 -5.50 14.26 28.63
C ASP A 278 -5.88 12.80 28.84
N ASN A 279 -6.57 12.49 29.92
CA ASN A 279 -6.96 11.14 30.33
C ASN A 279 -5.80 10.12 30.42
N LYS A 280 -4.55 10.56 30.40
CA LYS A 280 -3.34 9.74 30.34
C LYS A 280 -3.33 8.80 29.14
N GLU A 281 -3.84 9.26 28.01
CA GLU A 281 -3.90 8.48 26.78
C GLU A 281 -2.52 8.35 26.13
N GLN A 282 -2.23 7.16 25.63
CA GLN A 282 -1.03 6.90 24.83
C GLN A 282 -1.22 7.54 23.43
N ARG A 283 -0.35 8.48 23.07
CA ARG A 283 -0.43 9.26 21.81
C ARG A 283 0.76 9.03 20.89
N SER A 284 1.60 8.08 21.22
CA SER A 284 2.73 7.65 20.37
C SER A 284 3.03 6.19 20.56
N VAL A 285 3.68 5.61 19.58
CA VAL A 285 4.38 4.33 19.69
C VAL A 285 5.80 4.52 19.16
N LEU A 286 6.78 4.04 19.93
CA LEU A 286 8.18 3.95 19.53
C LEU A 286 8.52 2.46 19.44
N LEU A 287 8.90 2.00 18.26
CA LEU A 287 9.11 0.59 17.95
C LEU A 287 10.55 0.34 17.50
N SER A 288 11.19 -0.68 18.02
CA SER A 288 12.51 -1.13 17.57
C SER A 288 12.37 -2.02 16.34
N ASP A 289 13.37 -1.98 15.48
CA ASP A 289 13.54 -3.03 14.49
C ASP A 289 14.00 -4.33 15.18
N PRO A 290 13.38 -5.50 14.90
CA PRO A 290 13.71 -6.74 15.59
C PRO A 290 15.13 -7.29 15.29
N GLU A 291 15.77 -6.84 14.21
CA GLU A 291 17.08 -7.30 13.77
C GLU A 291 18.16 -6.21 13.85
N LEU A 292 17.76 -4.93 13.95
CA LEU A 292 18.66 -3.77 13.90
C LEU A 292 18.44 -2.90 15.14
N ASP A 293 19.26 -3.08 16.13
CA ASP A 293 19.17 -2.45 17.46
C ASP A 293 19.42 -0.93 17.49
N ASN A 294 19.65 -0.32 16.35
CA ASN A 294 19.85 1.11 16.17
C ASN A 294 18.80 1.77 15.24
N CYS A 295 17.76 1.04 14.86
CA CYS A 295 16.70 1.53 13.97
C CYS A 295 15.35 1.50 14.67
N PHE A 296 14.63 2.64 14.64
CA PHE A 296 13.38 2.83 15.34
C PHE A 296 12.33 3.47 14.44
N PHE A 297 11.08 3.04 14.59
CA PHE A 297 9.92 3.62 13.95
C PHE A 297 9.11 4.38 14.99
N MET A 298 8.82 5.65 14.71
CA MET A 298 7.92 6.49 15.51
C MET A 298 6.62 6.73 14.76
N ALA A 299 5.50 6.53 15.45
CA ALA A 299 4.18 6.93 14.98
C ALA A 299 3.44 7.68 16.08
N MET A 300 2.76 8.77 15.71
CA MET A 300 2.09 9.67 16.64
C MET A 300 0.66 9.99 16.18
N GLU A 301 -0.18 10.31 17.16
CA GLU A 301 -1.61 10.57 17.01
C GLU A 301 -1.95 11.95 17.53
N ASP A 302 -2.56 12.79 16.68
CA ASP A 302 -2.96 14.18 17.02
C ASP A 302 -4.38 14.25 17.60
N ASN A 303 -5.25 13.32 17.26
CA ASN A 303 -6.68 13.37 17.55
C ASN A 303 -7.17 12.13 18.34
N VAL A 304 -8.39 11.66 18.12
CA VAL A 304 -9.08 10.66 18.96
C VAL A 304 -9.24 9.29 18.32
N ASP A 305 -8.95 9.13 17.04
CA ASP A 305 -9.19 7.89 16.32
C ASP A 305 -8.16 6.78 16.63
N MET A 306 -7.01 7.18 17.22
CA MET A 306 -5.97 6.29 17.72
C MET A 306 -5.41 5.34 16.66
N ARG A 307 -5.33 5.80 15.41
CA ARG A 307 -4.77 5.04 14.29
C ARG A 307 -3.25 5.17 14.20
N PHE A 308 -2.68 6.25 14.77
CA PHE A 308 -1.25 6.57 14.74
C PHE A 308 -0.72 6.79 13.31
N ASN A 309 -1.53 7.38 12.47
CA ASN A 309 -1.22 7.68 11.07
C ASN A 309 -1.06 9.18 10.78
N ASP A 310 -1.06 10.03 11.80
CA ASP A 310 -0.94 11.47 11.61
C ASP A 310 0.50 11.86 11.32
N VAL A 311 1.46 11.34 12.08
CA VAL A 311 2.89 11.57 11.85
C VAL A 311 3.65 10.27 12.02
N GLN A 312 4.45 9.91 11.01
CA GLN A 312 5.34 8.75 11.05
C GLN A 312 6.73 9.12 10.53
N PHE A 313 7.77 8.67 11.21
CA PHE A 313 9.16 8.88 10.80
C PHE A 313 10.09 7.78 11.38
N ALA A 314 11.24 7.59 10.74
CA ALA A 314 12.28 6.75 11.27
C ALA A 314 13.25 7.54 12.15
N ILE A 315 13.84 6.85 13.13
CA ILE A 315 14.96 7.36 13.92
C ILE A 315 16.08 6.33 13.81
N MET A 316 17.30 6.78 13.50
CA MET A 316 18.49 5.95 13.50
C MET A 316 19.50 6.47 14.50
N ALA A 317 20.02 5.58 15.36
CA ALA A 317 21.12 5.86 16.25
C ALA A 317 22.46 5.56 15.55
N SER A 318 23.47 6.41 15.77
CA SER A 318 24.80 6.24 15.18
C SER A 318 25.59 5.07 15.79
N ALA A 319 25.26 4.68 17.02
CA ALA A 319 25.87 3.58 17.73
C ALA A 319 24.86 2.44 17.97
N SER A 320 25.30 1.21 17.74
CA SER A 320 24.54 -0.01 18.03
C SER A 320 24.33 -0.16 19.54
N SER A 321 23.21 -0.72 19.96
CA SER A 321 22.81 -0.96 21.37
C SER A 321 22.95 0.29 22.25
N SER A 322 22.67 1.45 21.68
CA SER A 322 22.78 2.74 22.38
C SER A 322 21.45 3.29 22.88
N VAL A 323 20.37 2.58 22.61
CA VAL A 323 19.02 2.91 23.04
C VAL A 323 18.43 1.71 23.78
N GLU A 324 17.67 1.96 24.84
CA GLU A 324 16.94 0.91 25.54
C GLU A 324 15.93 0.21 24.62
N PRO A 325 15.81 -1.13 24.68
CA PRO A 325 14.85 -1.84 23.85
C PRO A 325 13.41 -1.36 24.05
N THR A 326 12.72 -1.15 22.95
CA THR A 326 11.29 -0.82 22.89
C THR A 326 10.53 -2.00 22.28
N PRO A 327 9.19 -2.02 22.28
CA PRO A 327 8.44 -3.04 21.55
C PRO A 327 8.90 -3.14 20.09
N ASN A 328 8.97 -4.35 19.57
CA ASN A 328 9.36 -4.55 18.18
C ASN A 328 8.25 -4.12 17.20
N ILE A 329 8.67 -3.75 15.98
CA ILE A 329 7.74 -3.61 14.85
C ILE A 329 7.04 -4.97 14.66
N PRO A 330 5.68 -5.02 14.68
CA PRO A 330 4.94 -6.27 14.54
C PRO A 330 5.19 -6.99 13.21
N ASP A 331 5.41 -8.30 13.27
CA ASP A 331 5.66 -9.14 12.08
C ASP A 331 4.40 -9.38 11.23
N GLU A 332 3.23 -9.07 11.75
CA GLU A 332 1.93 -9.51 11.22
C GLU A 332 1.53 -8.87 9.89
N VAL A 333 2.24 -7.89 9.45
CA VAL A 333 1.71 -6.90 8.55
C VAL A 333 1.77 -7.26 7.09
N ASN A 334 2.46 -8.30 6.71
CA ASN A 334 2.46 -8.73 5.32
C ASN A 334 2.65 -10.23 5.20
N LYS A 335 1.58 -10.92 4.86
CA LYS A 335 1.63 -12.34 4.48
C LYS A 335 2.38 -12.59 3.17
N GLY A 336 3.13 -11.60 2.67
CA GLY A 336 3.87 -11.70 1.43
C GLY A 336 2.98 -11.78 0.18
N GLU A 337 1.70 -11.42 0.28
CA GLU A 337 0.76 -11.41 -0.83
C GLU A 337 0.32 -9.99 -1.18
N ILE A 338 0.12 -9.74 -2.46
CA ILE A 338 -0.52 -8.55 -3.02
C ILE A 338 -1.68 -8.98 -3.90
N SER A 339 -2.71 -8.16 -4.00
CA SER A 339 -3.89 -8.50 -4.79
C SER A 339 -4.49 -7.33 -5.54
N TYR A 340 -5.23 -7.65 -6.59
CA TYR A 340 -6.02 -6.71 -7.36
C TYR A 340 -7.29 -7.37 -7.91
N VAL A 341 -8.23 -6.57 -8.40
CA VAL A 341 -9.51 -7.06 -8.90
C VAL A 341 -9.68 -6.72 -10.37
N VAL A 342 -10.06 -7.74 -11.15
CA VAL A 342 -10.46 -7.62 -12.55
C VAL A 342 -11.94 -7.93 -12.64
N LYS A 343 -12.72 -7.06 -13.29
CA LYS A 343 -14.16 -7.27 -13.46
C LYS A 343 -14.62 -6.82 -14.84
N GLY A 344 -15.68 -7.43 -15.32
CA GLY A 344 -16.25 -7.10 -16.62
C GLY A 344 -17.48 -7.93 -16.98
N SER A 345 -17.88 -7.81 -18.23
CA SER A 345 -18.97 -8.57 -18.82
C SER A 345 -18.49 -9.31 -20.04
N LEU A 346 -18.97 -10.53 -20.21
CA LEU A 346 -18.82 -11.37 -21.39
C LEU A 346 -20.17 -11.41 -22.11
N ALA A 347 -20.16 -11.25 -23.41
CA ALA A 347 -21.35 -11.31 -24.23
C ALA A 347 -21.07 -12.19 -25.45
N TYR A 348 -22.02 -13.04 -25.79
CA TYR A 348 -21.91 -14.03 -26.86
C TYR A 348 -23.18 -14.10 -27.69
N GLU A 349 -22.98 -14.41 -28.95
CA GLU A 349 -24.02 -14.82 -29.92
C GLU A 349 -23.97 -16.33 -30.07
N ASP A 350 -25.11 -17.03 -30.01
CA ASP A 350 -25.15 -18.49 -30.02
C ASP A 350 -25.43 -19.11 -31.39
N ASN A 351 -25.71 -18.30 -32.43
CA ASN A 351 -25.91 -18.77 -33.79
C ASN A 351 -24.61 -19.01 -34.58
N TRP A 352 -23.44 -18.62 -34.03
CA TRP A 352 -22.18 -18.88 -34.74
C TRP A 352 -22.03 -20.37 -35.13
N PRO A 353 -21.59 -20.74 -36.35
CA PRO A 353 -20.98 -19.88 -37.39
C PRO A 353 -21.97 -19.20 -38.36
N ASP A 354 -23.26 -19.33 -38.12
CA ASP A 354 -24.28 -18.70 -38.98
C ASP A 354 -24.45 -17.21 -38.58
N LYS A 355 -24.88 -16.40 -39.54
CA LYS A 355 -25.11 -14.98 -39.36
C LYS A 355 -26.21 -14.71 -38.34
N ASN A 356 -25.94 -13.77 -37.43
CA ASN A 356 -26.84 -13.33 -36.37
C ASN A 356 -27.16 -11.84 -36.49
N ASP A 357 -27.98 -11.29 -35.59
CA ASP A 357 -28.33 -9.87 -35.49
C ASP A 357 -27.23 -9.04 -34.79
N TYR A 358 -26.24 -9.66 -34.17
CA TYR A 358 -25.04 -9.06 -33.53
C TYR A 358 -25.37 -8.07 -32.41
N ASP A 359 -26.46 -8.28 -31.68
CA ASP A 359 -26.84 -7.44 -30.56
C ASP A 359 -26.19 -7.86 -29.23
N MET A 360 -25.41 -8.97 -29.27
CA MET A 360 -24.59 -9.47 -28.17
C MET A 360 -25.38 -9.74 -26.89
N ASN A 361 -26.57 -10.25 -27.00
CA ASN A 361 -27.49 -10.47 -25.88
C ASN A 361 -27.88 -11.94 -25.65
N ASP A 362 -27.53 -12.87 -26.54
CA ASP A 362 -27.92 -14.27 -26.41
C ASP A 362 -27.42 -14.86 -25.09
N VAL A 363 -26.16 -14.62 -24.72
CA VAL A 363 -25.63 -14.97 -23.41
C VAL A 363 -24.79 -13.83 -22.85
N VAL A 364 -25.16 -13.33 -21.67
CA VAL A 364 -24.40 -12.30 -20.95
C VAL A 364 -24.00 -12.82 -19.57
N ILE A 365 -22.70 -12.75 -19.26
CA ILE A 365 -22.15 -13.18 -17.97
C ILE A 365 -21.28 -12.08 -17.38
N TYR A 366 -21.59 -11.66 -16.15
CA TYR A 366 -20.71 -10.79 -15.39
C TYR A 366 -19.64 -11.62 -14.67
N TYR A 367 -18.44 -11.09 -14.61
CA TYR A 367 -17.39 -11.68 -13.81
C TYR A 367 -16.68 -10.66 -12.93
N SER A 368 -16.21 -11.13 -11.77
CA SER A 368 -15.28 -10.41 -10.89
C SER A 368 -14.25 -11.40 -10.39
N SER A 369 -12.99 -11.07 -10.54
CA SER A 369 -11.88 -11.94 -10.15
C SER A 369 -10.91 -11.20 -9.25
N THR A 370 -10.62 -11.76 -8.09
CA THR A 370 -9.49 -11.35 -7.24
C THR A 370 -8.28 -12.18 -7.65
N VAL A 371 -7.23 -11.50 -8.07
CA VAL A 371 -5.93 -12.09 -8.42
C VAL A 371 -4.97 -11.84 -7.27
N VAL A 372 -4.39 -12.90 -6.72
CA VAL A 372 -3.45 -12.84 -5.60
C VAL A 372 -2.08 -13.31 -6.06
N LYS A 373 -1.05 -12.52 -5.78
CA LYS A 373 0.34 -12.76 -6.16
C LYS A 373 1.25 -12.79 -4.94
N ASP A 374 2.31 -13.56 -5.01
CA ASP A 374 3.41 -13.48 -4.05
C ASP A 374 4.21 -12.17 -4.24
N LYS A 375 4.32 -11.38 -3.19
CA LYS A 375 5.00 -10.07 -3.22
C LYS A 375 6.47 -10.19 -3.61
N SER A 376 7.13 -11.28 -3.22
CA SER A 376 8.58 -11.45 -3.44
C SER A 376 8.94 -11.85 -4.87
N SER A 377 8.06 -12.54 -5.57
CA SER A 377 8.31 -13.09 -6.90
C SER A 377 7.41 -12.54 -8.00
N ASN A 378 6.32 -11.84 -7.64
CA ASN A 378 5.18 -11.52 -8.50
C ASN A 378 4.48 -12.77 -9.10
N ALA A 379 4.80 -13.97 -8.62
CA ALA A 379 4.16 -15.20 -9.08
C ALA A 379 2.70 -15.26 -8.63
N LEU A 380 1.85 -15.79 -9.47
CA LEU A 380 0.45 -16.02 -9.17
C LEU A 380 0.32 -17.06 -8.04
N VAL A 381 -0.44 -16.75 -7.01
CA VAL A 381 -0.75 -17.64 -5.88
C VAL A 381 -2.12 -18.26 -6.07
N ARG A 382 -3.12 -17.45 -6.37
CA ARG A 382 -4.48 -17.90 -6.65
C ARG A 382 -5.29 -16.85 -7.39
N THR A 383 -6.31 -17.34 -8.09
CA THR A 383 -7.42 -16.50 -8.57
C THR A 383 -8.71 -16.96 -7.91
N THR A 384 -9.57 -16.00 -7.59
CA THR A 384 -10.94 -16.26 -7.12
C THR A 384 -11.88 -15.53 -8.05
N THR A 385 -12.51 -16.25 -8.97
CA THR A 385 -13.36 -15.67 -10.01
C THR A 385 -14.81 -16.05 -9.79
N THR A 386 -15.68 -15.06 -9.68
CA THR A 386 -17.13 -15.26 -9.61
C THR A 386 -17.72 -14.93 -10.97
N PHE A 387 -18.42 -15.88 -11.58
CA PHE A 387 -19.20 -15.73 -12.78
C PHE A 387 -20.69 -15.67 -12.43
N THR A 388 -21.41 -14.68 -12.94
CA THR A 388 -22.83 -14.51 -12.72
C THR A 388 -23.54 -14.41 -14.07
N PRO A 389 -24.26 -15.46 -14.53
CA PRO A 389 -25.08 -15.38 -15.71
C PRO A 389 -26.18 -14.34 -15.55
N MET A 390 -26.25 -13.37 -16.44
CA MET A 390 -27.19 -12.24 -16.34
C MET A 390 -28.34 -12.36 -17.32
N ASN A 391 -28.05 -12.85 -18.52
CA ASN A 391 -29.03 -13.04 -19.57
C ASN A 391 -28.77 -14.34 -20.34
N ASP A 392 -29.84 -14.97 -20.79
CA ASP A 392 -29.91 -16.01 -21.82
C ASP A 392 -31.16 -15.72 -22.62
N GLY A 393 -31.04 -14.82 -23.62
CA GLY A 393 -32.10 -14.43 -24.55
C GLY A 393 -32.38 -15.44 -25.64
N ALA A 394 -31.53 -16.44 -25.72
CA ALA A 394 -31.46 -17.41 -26.81
C ALA A 394 -32.49 -18.52 -26.75
N THR A 395 -32.75 -19.11 -27.93
CA THR A 395 -33.60 -20.28 -28.07
C THR A 395 -32.87 -21.57 -27.72
N TYR A 396 -31.55 -21.62 -27.97
CA TYR A 396 -30.74 -22.80 -27.78
C TYR A 396 -30.40 -23.04 -26.30
N THR A 397 -29.89 -24.25 -26.01
CA THR A 397 -29.34 -24.57 -24.71
C THR A 397 -27.86 -24.20 -24.70
N ASN A 398 -27.50 -23.18 -23.90
CA ASN A 398 -26.16 -22.67 -23.81
C ASN A 398 -25.47 -23.14 -22.53
N GLY A 399 -24.34 -23.81 -22.68
CA GLY A 399 -23.43 -24.06 -21.56
C GLY A 399 -22.31 -23.02 -21.49
N PHE A 400 -21.57 -22.98 -20.40
CA PHE A 400 -20.46 -22.06 -20.20
C PHE A 400 -19.28 -22.71 -19.50
N GLY A 401 -18.10 -22.39 -19.97
CA GLY A 401 -16.83 -22.81 -19.38
C GLY A 401 -15.67 -21.90 -19.75
N PHE A 402 -14.48 -22.28 -19.33
CA PHE A 402 -13.24 -21.61 -19.72
C PHE A 402 -12.07 -22.57 -19.80
N GLN A 403 -11.03 -22.18 -20.53
CA GLN A 403 -9.75 -22.85 -20.65
C GLN A 403 -8.62 -21.95 -20.15
N LEU A 404 -7.62 -22.53 -19.48
CA LEU A 404 -6.35 -21.87 -19.22
C LEU A 404 -5.39 -22.18 -20.35
N ASP A 405 -5.07 -21.19 -21.18
CA ASP A 405 -4.33 -21.41 -22.42
C ASP A 405 -2.83 -21.63 -22.21
N TYR A 406 -2.27 -20.99 -21.17
CA TYR A 406 -0.82 -20.91 -20.96
C TYR A 406 -0.34 -21.58 -19.67
N VAL A 407 -1.24 -22.19 -18.90
CA VAL A 407 -0.93 -22.90 -17.65
C VAL A 407 -1.34 -24.36 -17.77
N GLY A 408 -0.40 -25.29 -17.54
CA GLY A 408 -0.66 -26.72 -17.47
C GLY A 408 -1.30 -27.13 -16.13
N LYS A 409 -1.99 -28.28 -16.13
CA LYS A 409 -2.62 -28.85 -14.91
C LYS A 409 -1.60 -29.14 -13.81
N GLU A 410 -0.37 -29.44 -14.18
CA GLU A 410 0.75 -29.73 -13.28
C GLU A 410 1.15 -28.53 -12.40
N HIS A 411 0.83 -27.30 -12.82
CA HIS A 411 1.11 -26.06 -12.07
C HIS A 411 -0.01 -25.66 -11.10
N ILE A 412 -1.12 -26.40 -11.10
CA ILE A 412 -2.30 -26.13 -10.30
C ILE A 412 -2.36 -27.11 -9.12
N ASP A 413 -2.54 -26.61 -7.91
CA ASP A 413 -2.66 -27.42 -6.70
C ASP A 413 -4.08 -27.39 -6.09
N LEU A 414 -4.91 -26.44 -6.48
CA LEU A 414 -6.28 -26.31 -6.01
C LEU A 414 -7.23 -25.92 -7.14
N VAL A 415 -8.32 -26.63 -7.25
CA VAL A 415 -9.51 -26.20 -7.99
C VAL A 415 -10.72 -26.43 -7.12
N GLN A 416 -11.42 -25.36 -6.81
CA GLN A 416 -12.65 -25.42 -6.03
C GLN A 416 -13.73 -24.59 -6.71
N VAL A 417 -14.89 -25.19 -6.91
CA VAL A 417 -16.07 -24.50 -7.45
C VAL A 417 -17.16 -24.50 -6.37
N SER A 418 -17.75 -23.33 -6.13
CA SER A 418 -18.84 -23.17 -5.19
C SER A 418 -19.98 -22.36 -5.80
N GLN A 419 -21.19 -22.68 -5.39
CA GLN A 419 -22.41 -21.95 -5.75
C GLN A 419 -23.18 -21.64 -4.48
N GLU A 420 -23.55 -20.38 -4.26
CA GLU A 420 -24.24 -19.93 -3.06
C GLU A 420 -23.55 -20.41 -1.75
N GLY A 421 -22.21 -20.41 -1.75
CA GLY A 421 -21.40 -20.86 -0.61
C GLY A 421 -21.20 -22.38 -0.48
N ASN A 422 -21.91 -23.18 -1.26
CA ASN A 422 -21.77 -24.65 -1.24
C ASN A 422 -20.76 -25.12 -2.29
N VAL A 423 -19.79 -25.93 -1.88
CA VAL A 423 -18.84 -26.54 -2.80
C VAL A 423 -19.55 -27.54 -3.69
N ILE A 424 -19.41 -27.38 -5.01
CA ILE A 424 -19.92 -28.28 -6.02
C ILE A 424 -18.73 -28.98 -6.68
N GLY A 425 -18.61 -30.29 -6.54
CA GLY A 425 -17.44 -31.08 -6.93
C GLY A 425 -17.17 -31.11 -8.44
N LYS A 426 -16.72 -29.96 -8.99
CA LYS A 426 -16.32 -29.82 -10.41
C LYS A 426 -14.80 -29.84 -10.51
N ASN A 427 -14.30 -30.55 -11.54
CA ASN A 427 -12.90 -30.66 -11.88
C ASN A 427 -12.68 -30.35 -13.37
N PHE A 428 -11.43 -30.19 -13.77
CA PHE A 428 -11.09 -30.06 -15.17
C PHE A 428 -11.56 -31.26 -15.99
N GLU A 429 -12.02 -31.01 -17.21
CA GLU A 429 -12.46 -32.04 -18.13
C GLU A 429 -11.36 -33.08 -18.32
N PRO A 430 -11.68 -34.40 -18.21
CA PRO A 430 -10.72 -35.46 -18.40
C PRO A 430 -10.38 -35.60 -19.89
N GLY A 431 -9.17 -36.08 -20.20
CA GLY A 431 -8.74 -36.36 -21.57
C GLY A 431 -8.36 -35.13 -22.40
N ILE A 432 -8.49 -33.92 -21.85
CA ILE A 432 -8.05 -32.69 -22.48
C ILE A 432 -6.71 -32.27 -21.85
N GLU A 433 -5.72 -31.94 -22.65
CA GLU A 433 -4.37 -31.58 -22.20
C GLU A 433 -4.41 -30.29 -21.34
N LYS A 434 -4.97 -29.23 -21.89
CA LYS A 434 -5.12 -27.96 -21.18
C LYS A 434 -6.21 -28.03 -20.11
N PRO A 435 -6.09 -27.26 -19.02
CA PRO A 435 -7.15 -27.16 -18.01
C PRO A 435 -8.42 -26.52 -18.61
N VAL A 436 -9.47 -27.29 -18.77
CA VAL A 436 -10.80 -26.82 -19.19
C VAL A 436 -11.79 -27.11 -18.06
N LEU A 437 -12.54 -26.09 -17.63
CA LEU A 437 -13.55 -26.21 -16.59
C LEU A 437 -14.91 -25.79 -17.12
N ILE A 438 -15.88 -26.73 -17.09
CA ILE A 438 -17.28 -26.44 -17.45
C ILE A 438 -18.06 -26.08 -16.19
N LEU A 439 -18.56 -24.85 -16.16
CA LEU A 439 -19.34 -24.35 -15.02
C LEU A 439 -20.80 -24.70 -15.11
N PHE A 440 -21.39 -24.57 -16.31
CA PHE A 440 -22.80 -24.87 -16.55
C PHE A 440 -22.94 -25.65 -17.85
N SER A 441 -23.79 -26.65 -17.87
CA SER A 441 -24.23 -27.30 -19.11
C SER A 441 -25.47 -26.63 -19.73
N ASP A 442 -26.21 -25.89 -18.90
CA ASP A 442 -27.34 -25.05 -19.27
C ASP A 442 -27.35 -23.82 -18.37
N ILE A 443 -27.37 -22.64 -18.95
CA ILE A 443 -27.30 -21.36 -18.24
C ILE A 443 -28.68 -20.97 -17.67
N LYS A 444 -29.80 -21.38 -18.30
CA LYS A 444 -31.16 -20.97 -17.92
C LYS A 444 -31.50 -21.23 -16.43
N PRO A 445 -31.23 -22.43 -15.86
CA PRO A 445 -31.53 -22.71 -14.45
C PRO A 445 -30.68 -21.93 -13.45
N VAL A 446 -29.57 -21.33 -13.90
CA VAL A 446 -28.57 -20.68 -13.04
C VAL A 446 -28.51 -19.16 -13.27
N LEU A 447 -29.44 -18.59 -14.00
CA LEU A 447 -29.53 -17.14 -14.18
C LEU A 447 -29.57 -16.40 -12.85
N LYS A 448 -28.72 -15.36 -12.73
CA LYS A 448 -28.54 -14.52 -11.52
C LYS A 448 -28.02 -15.27 -10.29
N LYS A 449 -27.54 -16.52 -10.45
CA LYS A 449 -26.91 -17.29 -9.39
C LYS A 449 -25.39 -17.29 -9.59
N PRO A 450 -24.62 -16.60 -8.73
CA PRO A 450 -23.17 -16.54 -8.88
C PRO A 450 -22.52 -17.89 -8.60
N VAL A 451 -21.54 -18.24 -9.41
CA VAL A 451 -20.65 -19.40 -9.22
C VAL A 451 -19.23 -18.89 -9.05
N THR A 452 -18.59 -19.27 -7.96
CA THR A 452 -17.22 -18.87 -7.64
C THR A 452 -16.27 -20.03 -7.88
N VAL A 453 -15.19 -19.73 -8.59
CA VAL A 453 -14.08 -20.65 -8.88
C VAL A 453 -12.83 -20.14 -8.20
N VAL A 454 -12.22 -20.98 -7.37
CA VAL A 454 -10.88 -20.74 -6.80
C VAL A 454 -9.89 -21.65 -7.50
N ILE A 455 -8.83 -21.08 -8.07
CA ILE A 455 -7.71 -21.83 -8.64
C ILE A 455 -6.46 -21.43 -7.87
N GLY A 456 -5.81 -22.38 -7.20
CA GLY A 456 -4.53 -22.24 -6.53
C GLY A 456 -3.39 -22.73 -7.41
N PHE A 457 -2.26 -22.02 -7.36
CA PHE A 457 -1.08 -22.30 -8.16
C PHE A 457 0.09 -22.69 -7.28
N LYS A 458 0.88 -23.66 -7.72
CA LYS A 458 2.05 -24.13 -6.98
C LYS A 458 3.08 -23.02 -6.82
N LYS A 459 3.40 -22.68 -5.60
CA LYS A 459 4.27 -21.56 -5.23
C LYS A 459 5.61 -21.51 -5.95
N TYR A 460 6.20 -22.69 -6.22
CA TYR A 460 7.54 -22.79 -6.80
C TYR A 460 7.58 -22.70 -8.33
N ASP A 461 6.44 -22.82 -9.00
CA ASP A 461 6.36 -22.87 -10.46
C ASP A 461 6.37 -21.47 -11.10
N LYS A 462 6.23 -20.41 -10.30
CA LYS A 462 6.29 -19.00 -10.70
C LYS A 462 5.42 -18.64 -11.90
N VAL A 463 4.19 -19.15 -11.89
CA VAL A 463 3.19 -18.82 -12.92
C VAL A 463 2.94 -17.32 -12.93
N SER A 464 2.94 -16.70 -14.10
CA SER A 464 2.59 -15.29 -14.26
C SER A 464 1.09 -15.08 -14.13
N ASP A 465 0.65 -13.96 -13.57
CA ASP A 465 -0.75 -13.56 -13.59
C ASP A 465 -1.29 -13.39 -15.02
N MET A 466 -0.42 -13.05 -15.97
CA MET A 466 -0.79 -12.93 -17.39
C MET A 466 -1.06 -14.29 -18.07
N ASP A 467 -0.48 -15.38 -17.55
CA ASP A 467 -0.70 -16.74 -18.09
C ASP A 467 -2.08 -17.30 -17.69
N ALA A 468 -2.64 -16.80 -16.59
CA ALA A 468 -3.99 -17.15 -16.12
C ALA A 468 -4.83 -15.88 -15.82
N TYR A 469 -4.76 -14.90 -16.71
CA TYR A 469 -5.46 -13.63 -16.55
C TYR A 469 -6.97 -13.81 -16.75
N PRO A 470 -7.82 -13.44 -15.76
CA PRO A 470 -9.26 -13.52 -15.90
C PRO A 470 -9.80 -12.57 -16.99
N PRO A 471 -10.87 -12.92 -17.69
CA PRO A 471 -11.74 -14.07 -17.48
C PRO A 471 -11.28 -15.37 -18.16
N TYR A 472 -9.98 -15.52 -18.43
CA TYR A 472 -9.40 -16.68 -19.12
C TYR A 472 -9.88 -16.78 -20.60
N ASN A 473 -9.64 -17.90 -21.25
CA ASN A 473 -10.29 -18.23 -22.51
C ASN A 473 -11.70 -18.77 -22.21
N SER A 474 -12.64 -17.84 -21.92
CA SER A 474 -14.03 -18.15 -21.64
C SER A 474 -14.82 -18.40 -22.92
N PHE A 475 -15.75 -19.34 -22.88
CA PHE A 475 -16.56 -19.72 -24.02
C PHE A 475 -17.95 -20.22 -23.60
N ILE A 476 -18.90 -20.10 -24.50
CA ILE A 476 -20.16 -20.84 -24.46
C ILE A 476 -20.09 -22.06 -25.38
N PHE A 477 -20.95 -23.03 -25.16
CA PHE A 477 -21.18 -24.10 -26.11
C PHE A 477 -22.68 -24.31 -26.33
N VAL A 478 -23.06 -24.46 -27.60
CA VAL A 478 -24.45 -24.40 -28.04
C VAL A 478 -24.98 -25.82 -28.31
N ASN A 479 -25.99 -26.26 -27.57
CA ASN A 479 -26.66 -27.55 -27.63
C ASN A 479 -25.73 -28.79 -27.40
N LYS A 480 -24.52 -28.77 -27.88
CA LYS A 480 -23.51 -29.84 -27.71
C LYS A 480 -22.14 -29.29 -27.33
N ARG A 481 -21.41 -30.04 -26.50
CA ARG A 481 -20.14 -29.57 -25.93
C ARG A 481 -19.09 -29.15 -26.98
N SER A 482 -19.12 -29.78 -28.18
CA SER A 482 -18.16 -29.48 -29.25
C SER A 482 -18.51 -28.21 -30.06
N HIS A 483 -19.70 -27.66 -29.94
CA HIS A 483 -20.08 -26.42 -30.62
C HIS A 483 -19.73 -25.21 -29.77
N GLU A 484 -18.46 -24.82 -29.80
CA GLU A 484 -17.90 -23.76 -28.95
C GLU A 484 -17.89 -22.42 -29.65
N VAL A 485 -18.27 -21.34 -28.88
CA VAL A 485 -18.15 -19.96 -29.30
C VAL A 485 -17.25 -19.25 -28.30
N HIS A 486 -16.09 -18.79 -28.75
CA HIS A 486 -15.06 -18.15 -27.96
C HIS A 486 -15.05 -16.63 -28.16
N LEU A 487 -14.47 -15.91 -27.21
CA LEU A 487 -14.15 -14.49 -27.39
C LEU A 487 -13.13 -14.31 -28.52
N SER A 488 -13.23 -13.18 -29.22
CA SER A 488 -12.30 -12.85 -30.31
C SER A 488 -10.83 -12.95 -29.86
N GLY A 489 -10.00 -13.59 -30.69
CA GLY A 489 -8.57 -13.79 -30.42
C GLY A 489 -8.22 -15.07 -29.64
N TYR A 490 -9.19 -15.78 -29.08
CA TYR A 490 -8.97 -17.05 -28.37
C TYR A 490 -9.17 -18.27 -29.28
N LYS A 491 -8.44 -19.33 -29.01
CA LYS A 491 -8.56 -20.58 -29.72
C LYS A 491 -9.55 -21.51 -29.03
N PRO A 492 -10.36 -22.27 -29.79
CA PRO A 492 -11.23 -23.31 -29.24
C PRO A 492 -10.44 -24.39 -28.50
N THR A 493 -11.15 -25.16 -27.67
CA THR A 493 -10.56 -26.32 -27.00
C THR A 493 -10.32 -27.47 -27.99
N SER A 494 -9.57 -28.51 -27.56
CA SER A 494 -9.28 -29.68 -28.41
C SER A 494 -10.51 -30.56 -28.72
N VAL A 495 -11.65 -30.32 -28.09
CA VAL A 495 -12.91 -31.05 -28.34
C VAL A 495 -13.90 -30.25 -29.20
N ALA A 496 -13.54 -29.05 -29.60
CA ALA A 496 -14.36 -28.25 -30.50
C ALA A 496 -14.49 -28.93 -31.89
N ASP A 497 -15.65 -28.76 -32.52
CA ASP A 497 -15.92 -29.27 -33.85
C ASP A 497 -15.24 -28.39 -34.91
N GLU A 498 -14.08 -28.81 -35.34
CA GLU A 498 -13.27 -28.10 -36.34
C GLU A 498 -14.01 -27.92 -37.69
N SER A 499 -15.02 -28.76 -37.99
CA SER A 499 -15.77 -28.65 -39.23
C SER A 499 -16.68 -27.40 -39.26
N LEU A 500 -16.92 -26.76 -38.14
CA LEU A 500 -17.70 -25.54 -38.08
C LEU A 500 -16.91 -24.30 -38.50
N ARG A 501 -15.59 -24.36 -38.51
CA ARG A 501 -14.73 -23.22 -38.83
C ARG A 501 -14.74 -22.91 -40.32
N GLY A 502 -14.96 -21.63 -40.65
CA GLY A 502 -14.98 -21.13 -42.02
C GLY A 502 -16.19 -21.62 -42.84
N THR A 503 -17.22 -22.15 -42.19
CA THR A 503 -18.44 -22.61 -42.85
C THR A 503 -19.57 -21.58 -42.80
N GLY A 504 -19.46 -20.58 -41.92
CA GLY A 504 -20.47 -19.56 -41.75
C GLY A 504 -20.32 -18.35 -42.66
N SER A 505 -21.15 -17.36 -42.43
CA SER A 505 -21.21 -16.09 -43.16
C SER A 505 -20.41 -14.97 -42.51
N ASP A 506 -19.65 -15.28 -41.47
CA ASP A 506 -18.82 -14.34 -40.74
C ASP A 506 -17.49 -14.03 -41.43
#